data_317180e239530c3dfab2c6c983e903b6
#
_entry.id   317180e239530c3dfab2c6c983e903b6
#
_cell.length_a   1.000
_cell.length_b   1.000
_cell.length_c   1.000
_cell.angle_alpha   90.00
_cell.angle_beta   90.00
_cell.angle_gamma   90.00
#
_symmetry.space_group_name_H-M   'P 1'
#
loop_
_entity.id
_entity.type
_entity.pdbx_description
1 polymer ?
#
loop_
_entity_poly.entity_id
_entity_poly.type
_entity_poly.pdbx_seq_one_letter_code
_entity_poly.pdbx_strand_id
1 'polypeptide(L)'
;ETMSKTYHFIGIKGSGMSALALMLHQMGHKVQGSDVEKYYFTQRGLEQAGIPILPFDEKNITEDVELIAGNAFREDNNVEVAYAIKNGYKFKRYHEFLGHFMNQFTSFGVAGAHGKTSTTGLLSHSMKNITDTSYLIGDGTGRGSANAQYFVFEADEYERHFMPYHPAYSIITNIDFDHPDYFTSIDDVFSAFDDYAKQVQKGLFVYGEDSNLRKITSNAPIYYYGFEENDDFMATDIIRTTTGSNFKVKHDGQIIGEFHVPAYGRHNILNATAVIANLYVA
;
A
#
# COMPACT_ATOMS: atom_id res chain seq x y z
N GLU A 1 8.88 -13.77 19.25
CA GLU A 1 9.54 -14.49 18.14
C GLU A 1 8.50 -14.85 17.09
N THR A 2 8.64 -14.28 15.90
CA THR A 2 7.78 -14.64 14.76
C THR A 2 8.26 -16.00 14.22
N MET A 3 7.47 -17.05 14.41
CA MET A 3 7.80 -18.35 13.85
C MET A 3 7.73 -18.28 12.32
N SER A 4 8.70 -18.87 11.64
CA SER A 4 8.70 -19.02 10.19
C SER A 4 7.50 -19.86 9.76
N LYS A 5 6.75 -19.34 8.77
CA LYS A 5 5.60 -20.01 8.17
C LYS A 5 5.91 -20.39 6.73
N THR A 6 5.13 -21.32 6.20
CA THR A 6 5.15 -21.67 4.78
C THR A 6 3.89 -21.10 4.12
N TYR A 7 4.10 -20.33 3.05
CA TYR A 7 3.02 -19.71 2.28
C TYR A 7 2.98 -20.29 0.87
N HIS A 8 1.78 -20.54 0.40
CA HIS A 8 1.53 -20.92 -0.99
C HIS A 8 0.59 -19.92 -1.65
N PHE A 9 1.08 -19.33 -2.75
CA PHE A 9 0.36 -18.28 -3.49
C PHE A 9 -0.28 -18.86 -4.73
N ILE A 10 -1.59 -18.85 -4.80
CA ILE A 10 -2.34 -19.23 -6.02
C ILE A 10 -2.43 -18.00 -6.92
N GLY A 11 -1.71 -18.02 -8.03
CA GLY A 11 -1.57 -16.86 -8.91
C GLY A 11 -0.40 -15.95 -8.54
N ILE A 12 0.75 -16.52 -8.21
CA ILE A 12 1.93 -15.80 -7.66
C ILE A 12 2.49 -14.75 -8.64
N LYS A 13 2.24 -14.87 -9.93
CA LYS A 13 2.77 -13.94 -10.94
C LYS A 13 2.04 -12.59 -11.00
N GLY A 14 0.91 -12.44 -10.31
CA GLY A 14 0.24 -11.15 -10.19
C GLY A 14 1.14 -10.10 -9.53
N SER A 15 1.01 -8.82 -9.90
CA SER A 15 1.88 -7.74 -9.40
C SER A 15 1.86 -7.63 -7.88
N GLY A 16 0.67 -7.57 -7.28
CA GLY A 16 0.54 -7.52 -5.82
C GLY A 16 0.99 -8.81 -5.15
N MET A 17 0.62 -9.95 -5.73
CA MET A 17 0.96 -11.28 -5.22
C MET A 17 2.47 -11.52 -5.22
N SER A 18 3.16 -11.18 -6.32
CA SER A 18 4.61 -11.34 -6.41
C SER A 18 5.35 -10.42 -5.44
N ALA A 19 4.90 -9.19 -5.28
CA ALA A 19 5.48 -8.25 -4.32
C ALA A 19 5.34 -8.76 -2.89
N LEU A 20 4.16 -9.24 -2.52
CA LEU A 20 3.91 -9.83 -1.20
C LEU A 20 4.77 -11.09 -0.97
N ALA A 21 4.87 -11.96 -1.98
CA ALA A 21 5.70 -13.16 -1.92
C ALA A 21 7.18 -12.81 -1.66
N LEU A 22 7.71 -11.84 -2.38
CA LEU A 22 9.09 -11.35 -2.19
C LEU A 22 9.30 -10.79 -0.78
N MET A 23 8.36 -9.99 -0.30
CA MET A 23 8.43 -9.40 1.04
C MET A 23 8.47 -10.50 2.13
N LEU A 24 7.56 -11.45 2.06
CA LEU A 24 7.49 -12.56 3.03
C LEU A 24 8.76 -13.42 2.97
N HIS A 25 9.29 -13.67 1.78
CA HIS A 25 10.53 -14.40 1.60
C HIS A 25 11.71 -13.66 2.29
N GLN A 26 11.82 -12.37 2.09
CA GLN A 26 12.87 -11.55 2.72
C GLN A 26 12.72 -11.44 4.24
N MET A 27 11.50 -11.59 4.74
CA MET A 27 11.23 -11.66 6.18
C MET A 27 11.64 -13.00 6.81
N GLY A 28 12.07 -13.97 6.01
CA GLY A 28 12.52 -15.28 6.49
C GLY A 28 11.49 -16.38 6.41
N HIS A 29 10.33 -16.15 5.78
CA HIS A 29 9.33 -17.19 5.58
C HIS A 29 9.65 -18.05 4.36
N LYS A 30 9.17 -19.29 4.38
CA LYS A 30 9.24 -20.18 3.22
C LYS A 30 8.06 -19.86 2.29
N VAL A 31 8.36 -19.55 1.03
CA VAL A 31 7.36 -19.08 0.06
C VAL A 31 7.46 -19.88 -1.21
N GLN A 32 6.32 -20.27 -1.73
CA GLN A 32 6.15 -20.89 -3.04
C GLN A 32 4.84 -20.39 -3.66
N GLY A 33 4.62 -20.69 -4.92
CA GLY A 33 3.35 -20.40 -5.56
C GLY A 33 3.10 -21.21 -6.80
N SER A 34 1.92 -21.04 -7.36
CA SER A 34 1.49 -21.67 -8.60
C SER A 34 0.95 -20.61 -9.55
N ASP A 35 1.07 -20.85 -10.83
CA ASP A 35 0.52 -19.98 -11.86
C ASP A 35 0.51 -20.69 -13.23
N VAL A 36 -0.02 -19.97 -14.23
CA VAL A 36 0.02 -20.40 -15.64
C VAL A 36 1.46 -20.39 -16.19
N GLU A 37 1.69 -21.10 -17.28
CA GLU A 37 3.03 -21.20 -17.89
C GLU A 37 3.50 -19.89 -18.54
N LYS A 38 2.58 -19.04 -18.97
CA LYS A 38 2.93 -17.77 -19.61
C LYS A 38 3.89 -16.95 -18.75
N TYR A 39 4.96 -16.43 -19.39
CA TYR A 39 5.93 -15.60 -18.72
C TYR A 39 5.37 -14.19 -18.48
N TYR A 40 5.51 -13.70 -17.23
CA TYR A 40 5.19 -12.34 -16.84
C TYR A 40 6.45 -11.66 -16.29
N PHE A 41 6.53 -10.34 -16.39
CA PHE A 41 7.70 -9.59 -15.94
C PHE A 41 8.02 -9.79 -14.45
N THR A 42 7.02 -10.05 -13.62
CA THR A 42 7.15 -10.32 -12.19
C THR A 42 7.93 -11.61 -11.90
N GLN A 43 7.93 -12.55 -12.83
CA GLN A 43 8.54 -13.87 -12.67
C GLN A 43 10.05 -13.78 -12.45
N ARG A 44 10.71 -12.82 -13.08
CA ARG A 44 12.18 -12.66 -12.97
C ARG A 44 12.61 -12.44 -11.50
N GLY A 45 11.92 -11.57 -10.77
CA GLY A 45 12.22 -11.31 -9.35
C GLY A 45 12.02 -12.53 -8.48
N LEU A 46 10.95 -13.29 -8.74
CA LEU A 46 10.65 -14.53 -8.02
C LEU A 46 11.73 -15.59 -8.26
N GLU A 47 12.15 -15.76 -9.49
CA GLU A 47 13.21 -16.73 -9.87
C GLU A 47 14.57 -16.33 -9.24
N GLN A 48 14.93 -15.05 -9.29
CA GLN A 48 16.15 -14.56 -8.68
C GLN A 48 16.19 -14.77 -7.17
N ALA A 49 15.04 -14.71 -6.52
CA ALA A 49 14.91 -14.98 -5.09
C ALA A 49 14.88 -16.48 -4.76
N GLY A 50 14.82 -17.35 -5.76
CA GLY A 50 14.73 -18.79 -5.57
C GLY A 50 13.34 -19.26 -5.10
N ILE A 51 12.30 -18.49 -5.34
CA ILE A 51 10.93 -18.85 -4.98
C ILE A 51 10.38 -19.83 -6.02
N PRO A 52 9.98 -21.06 -5.63
CA PRO A 52 9.42 -22.03 -6.59
C PRO A 52 8.10 -21.54 -7.19
N ILE A 53 7.97 -21.65 -8.50
CA ILE A 53 6.74 -21.38 -9.23
C ILE A 53 6.30 -22.69 -9.87
N LEU A 54 5.19 -23.23 -9.39
CA LEU A 54 4.67 -24.56 -9.75
C LEU A 54 3.51 -24.40 -10.75
N PRO A 55 3.26 -25.41 -11.61
CA PRO A 55 2.00 -25.45 -12.34
C PRO A 55 0.84 -25.66 -11.34
N PHE A 56 -0.37 -25.22 -11.74
CA PHE A 56 -1.55 -25.50 -10.94
C PHE A 56 -1.77 -27.01 -10.80
N ASP A 57 -1.86 -27.48 -9.57
CA ASP A 57 -2.12 -28.87 -9.23
C ASP A 57 -2.71 -28.92 -7.83
N GLU A 58 -3.76 -29.71 -7.65
CA GLU A 58 -4.38 -29.87 -6.33
C GLU A 58 -3.43 -30.43 -5.27
N LYS A 59 -2.34 -31.11 -5.68
CA LYS A 59 -1.27 -31.59 -4.78
C LYS A 59 -0.52 -30.45 -4.08
N ASN A 60 -0.60 -29.23 -4.62
CA ASN A 60 0.01 -28.06 -4.00
C ASN A 60 -0.72 -27.62 -2.72
N ILE A 61 -1.95 -28.08 -2.52
CA ILE A 61 -2.78 -27.72 -1.38
C ILE A 61 -2.58 -28.76 -0.26
N THR A 62 -1.91 -28.33 0.79
CA THR A 62 -1.58 -29.17 1.94
C THR A 62 -1.92 -28.45 3.25
N GLU A 63 -1.96 -29.20 4.37
CA GLU A 63 -2.33 -28.63 5.68
C GLU A 63 -1.24 -27.73 6.28
N ASP A 64 0.00 -27.89 5.86
CA ASP A 64 1.16 -27.21 6.42
C ASP A 64 1.49 -25.87 5.73
N VAL A 65 0.67 -25.45 4.77
CA VAL A 65 0.84 -24.16 4.09
C VAL A 65 -0.31 -23.23 4.40
N GLU A 66 -0.01 -21.94 4.50
CA GLU A 66 -1.01 -20.89 4.53
C GLU A 66 -1.27 -20.43 3.08
N LEU A 67 -2.55 -20.46 2.67
CA LEU A 67 -2.96 -20.25 1.28
C LEU A 67 -3.39 -18.81 1.07
N ILE A 68 -2.84 -18.19 0.02
CA ILE A 68 -3.23 -16.86 -0.45
C ILE A 68 -3.59 -16.98 -1.92
N ALA A 69 -4.83 -16.60 -2.28
CA ALA A 69 -5.33 -16.72 -3.64
C ALA A 69 -5.57 -15.37 -4.28
N GLY A 70 -5.08 -15.19 -5.51
CA GLY A 70 -5.37 -14.02 -6.32
C GLY A 70 -6.84 -13.97 -6.73
N ASN A 71 -7.39 -12.75 -6.87
CA ASN A 71 -8.82 -12.55 -7.15
C ASN A 71 -9.29 -13.13 -8.49
N ALA A 72 -8.38 -13.30 -9.45
CA ALA A 72 -8.70 -13.87 -10.76
C ALA A 72 -9.00 -15.38 -10.71
N PHE A 73 -8.62 -16.06 -9.62
CA PHE A 73 -8.72 -17.52 -9.51
C PHE A 73 -9.86 -17.90 -8.56
N ARG A 74 -10.85 -18.58 -9.11
CA ARG A 74 -12.09 -18.94 -8.43
C ARG A 74 -12.34 -20.46 -8.51
N GLU A 75 -13.34 -20.93 -7.80
CA GLU A 75 -13.76 -22.34 -7.81
C GLU A 75 -14.05 -22.84 -9.22
N ASP A 76 -14.67 -21.98 -10.05
CA ASP A 76 -15.09 -22.34 -11.42
C ASP A 76 -13.97 -22.31 -12.47
N ASN A 77 -12.80 -21.78 -12.14
CA ASN A 77 -11.71 -21.62 -13.14
C ASN A 77 -10.32 -22.05 -12.64
N ASN A 78 -10.20 -22.57 -11.43
CA ASN A 78 -8.90 -22.95 -10.88
C ASN A 78 -9.01 -24.22 -10.04
N VAL A 79 -8.17 -25.21 -10.36
CA VAL A 79 -8.19 -26.52 -9.70
C VAL A 79 -7.76 -26.46 -8.24
N GLU A 80 -6.85 -25.56 -7.88
CA GLU A 80 -6.38 -25.41 -6.49
C GLU A 80 -7.44 -24.76 -5.62
N VAL A 81 -8.07 -23.69 -6.09
CA VAL A 81 -9.17 -23.04 -5.38
C VAL A 81 -10.34 -24.00 -5.20
N ALA A 82 -10.72 -24.71 -6.27
CA ALA A 82 -11.80 -25.71 -6.22
C ALA A 82 -11.49 -26.81 -5.20
N TYR A 83 -10.27 -27.34 -5.21
CA TYR A 83 -9.85 -28.39 -4.28
C TYR A 83 -9.87 -27.88 -2.83
N ALA A 84 -9.39 -26.68 -2.58
CA ALA A 84 -9.38 -26.08 -1.24
C ALA A 84 -10.81 -25.96 -0.68
N ILE A 85 -11.74 -25.46 -1.50
CA ILE A 85 -13.14 -25.29 -1.09
C ILE A 85 -13.79 -26.64 -0.82
N LYS A 86 -13.62 -27.60 -1.73
CA LYS A 86 -14.21 -28.94 -1.63
C LYS A 86 -13.75 -29.68 -0.38
N ASN A 87 -12.49 -29.53 0.00
CA ASN A 87 -11.87 -30.29 1.07
C ASN A 87 -11.70 -29.49 2.39
N GLY A 88 -12.31 -28.30 2.47
CA GLY A 88 -12.33 -27.52 3.69
C GLY A 88 -11.03 -26.83 4.06
N TYR A 89 -10.11 -26.66 3.11
CA TYR A 89 -8.90 -25.87 3.32
C TYR A 89 -9.25 -24.40 3.30
N LYS A 90 -8.78 -23.66 4.30
CA LYS A 90 -8.98 -22.21 4.38
C LYS A 90 -7.95 -21.49 3.53
N PHE A 91 -8.38 -20.42 2.86
CA PHE A 91 -7.48 -19.52 2.17
C PHE A 91 -7.98 -18.07 2.33
N LYS A 92 -7.08 -17.13 2.16
CA LYS A 92 -7.41 -15.71 2.16
C LYS A 92 -7.13 -15.12 0.80
N ARG A 93 -7.94 -14.15 0.38
CA ARG A 93 -7.64 -13.31 -0.76
C ARG A 93 -6.53 -12.32 -0.33
N TYR A 94 -5.85 -11.74 -1.32
CA TYR A 94 -4.73 -10.84 -1.09
C TYR A 94 -5.05 -9.74 -0.07
N HIS A 95 -6.18 -9.03 -0.27
CA HIS A 95 -6.54 -7.89 0.58
C HIS A 95 -6.94 -8.32 1.99
N GLU A 96 -7.60 -9.45 2.13
CA GLU A 96 -7.93 -10.03 3.44
C GLU A 96 -6.68 -10.42 4.22
N PHE A 97 -5.74 -11.06 3.52
CA PHE A 97 -4.46 -11.44 4.13
C PHE A 97 -3.69 -10.20 4.57
N LEU A 98 -3.57 -9.19 3.70
CA LEU A 98 -2.82 -7.98 3.99
C LEU A 98 -3.44 -7.19 5.15
N GLY A 99 -4.77 -7.11 5.19
CA GLY A 99 -5.48 -6.43 6.28
C GLY A 99 -5.23 -7.06 7.65
N HIS A 100 -5.11 -8.37 7.70
CA HIS A 100 -4.75 -9.09 8.92
C HIS A 100 -3.25 -8.97 9.22
N PHE A 101 -2.41 -9.14 8.22
CA PHE A 101 -0.95 -9.14 8.35
C PHE A 101 -0.42 -7.80 8.86
N MET A 102 -0.98 -6.68 8.42
CA MET A 102 -0.51 -5.35 8.81
C MET A 102 -0.67 -5.04 10.30
N ASN A 103 -1.54 -5.79 11.00
CA ASN A 103 -1.79 -5.55 12.42
C ASN A 103 -0.58 -5.86 13.32
N GLN A 104 0.41 -6.57 12.80
CA GLN A 104 1.67 -6.85 13.51
C GLN A 104 2.63 -5.66 13.52
N PHE A 105 2.36 -4.63 12.73
CA PHE A 105 3.27 -3.51 12.50
C PHE A 105 2.60 -2.20 12.86
N THR A 106 3.41 -1.15 13.03
CA THR A 106 2.92 0.21 12.86
C THR A 106 2.84 0.46 11.36
N SER A 107 1.63 0.51 10.83
CA SER A 107 1.39 0.52 9.40
C SER A 107 1.05 1.91 8.88
N PHE A 108 1.50 2.17 7.64
CA PHE A 108 1.33 3.44 6.93
C PHE A 108 0.71 3.14 5.58
N GLY A 109 -0.52 3.56 5.37
CA GLY A 109 -1.22 3.38 4.11
C GLY A 109 -1.16 4.64 3.25
N VAL A 110 -1.14 4.45 1.93
CA VAL A 110 -1.28 5.55 0.97
C VAL A 110 -2.44 5.22 0.05
N ALA A 111 -3.49 6.03 0.13
CA ALA A 111 -4.70 5.92 -0.69
C ALA A 111 -4.86 7.17 -1.55
N GLY A 112 -5.75 7.12 -2.52
CA GLY A 112 -6.05 8.24 -3.42
C GLY A 112 -6.33 7.75 -4.82
N ALA A 113 -6.99 8.56 -5.63
CA ALA A 113 -7.29 8.22 -7.02
C ALA A 113 -6.02 8.25 -7.88
N HIS A 114 -5.12 9.20 -7.61
CA HIS A 114 -3.89 9.41 -8.38
C HIS A 114 -2.70 9.67 -7.44
N GLY A 115 -1.50 9.29 -7.87
CA GLY A 115 -0.26 9.58 -7.15
C GLY A 115 0.08 8.63 -6.01
N LYS A 116 -0.69 7.55 -5.81
CA LYS A 116 -0.44 6.55 -4.76
C LYS A 116 0.94 5.94 -4.86
N THR A 117 1.32 5.46 -6.03
CA THR A 117 2.58 4.73 -6.24
C THR A 117 3.78 5.62 -5.96
N SER A 118 3.78 6.85 -6.49
CA SER A 118 4.86 7.81 -6.25
C SER A 118 4.99 8.18 -4.78
N THR A 119 3.86 8.44 -4.11
CA THR A 119 3.84 8.82 -2.70
C THR A 119 4.24 7.64 -1.81
N THR A 120 3.77 6.43 -2.12
CA THR A 120 4.15 5.21 -1.40
C THR A 120 5.66 4.97 -1.52
N GLY A 121 6.21 5.12 -2.72
CA GLY A 121 7.65 5.00 -2.96
C GLY A 121 8.46 6.00 -2.14
N LEU A 122 8.05 7.26 -2.16
CA LEU A 122 8.73 8.32 -1.40
C LEU A 122 8.68 8.06 0.11
N LEU A 123 7.52 7.69 0.63
CA LEU A 123 7.34 7.36 2.05
C LEU A 123 8.19 6.14 2.44
N SER A 124 8.17 5.09 1.63
CA SER A 124 8.90 3.85 1.87
C SER A 124 10.41 4.09 1.92
N HIS A 125 10.95 4.81 0.95
CA HIS A 125 12.38 5.12 0.90
C HIS A 125 12.82 6.05 2.02
N SER A 126 11.99 7.03 2.37
CA SER A 126 12.27 7.94 3.48
C SER A 126 12.30 7.21 4.81
N MET A 127 11.34 6.33 5.05
CA MET A 127 11.27 5.54 6.28
C MET A 127 12.42 4.53 6.36
N LYS A 128 12.75 3.87 5.25
CA LYS A 128 13.85 2.90 5.20
C LYS A 128 15.19 3.53 5.58
N ASN A 129 15.39 4.80 5.24
CA ASN A 129 16.62 5.53 5.61
C ASN A 129 16.69 5.87 7.09
N ILE A 130 15.56 5.82 7.80
CA ILE A 130 15.48 6.15 9.23
C ILE A 130 15.46 4.88 10.08
N THR A 131 14.74 3.85 9.64
CA THR A 131 14.48 2.62 10.41
C THR A 131 14.18 1.44 9.49
N ASP A 132 14.26 0.23 10.02
CA ASP A 132 13.86 -0.98 9.28
C ASP A 132 12.38 -0.92 8.94
N THR A 133 12.10 -0.96 7.64
CA THR A 133 10.75 -0.82 7.10
C THR A 133 10.51 -1.85 6.01
N SER A 134 9.40 -2.57 6.12
CA SER A 134 8.89 -3.41 5.04
C SER A 134 7.88 -2.62 4.22
N TYR A 135 7.80 -2.87 2.91
CA TYR A 135 6.87 -2.11 2.07
C TYR A 135 6.39 -2.87 0.84
N LEU A 136 5.20 -2.47 0.38
CA LEU A 136 4.58 -2.94 -0.86
C LEU A 136 4.15 -1.72 -1.68
N ILE A 137 4.73 -1.60 -2.87
CA ILE A 137 4.43 -0.52 -3.81
C ILE A 137 3.65 -1.09 -4.99
N GLY A 138 2.68 -0.33 -5.50
CA GLY A 138 1.78 -0.78 -6.57
C GLY A 138 2.43 -1.07 -7.91
N ASP A 139 3.71 -0.76 -8.09
CA ASP A 139 4.50 -1.09 -9.28
C ASP A 139 5.03 -2.55 -9.27
N GLY A 140 4.64 -3.35 -8.29
CA GLY A 140 5.10 -4.72 -8.11
C GLY A 140 6.34 -4.85 -7.23
N THR A 141 6.77 -3.77 -6.59
CA THR A 141 7.91 -3.77 -5.67
C THR A 141 7.46 -4.18 -4.28
N GLY A 142 8.10 -5.22 -3.74
CA GLY A 142 7.93 -5.64 -2.36
C GLY A 142 9.29 -5.85 -1.71
N ARG A 143 9.45 -5.37 -0.48
CA ARG A 143 10.67 -5.57 0.28
C ARG A 143 10.32 -5.82 1.74
N GLY A 144 10.95 -6.84 2.31
CA GLY A 144 10.78 -7.20 3.71
C GLY A 144 12.08 -7.17 4.49
N SER A 145 11.94 -6.91 5.79
CA SER A 145 13.02 -7.06 6.77
C SER A 145 12.48 -7.87 7.94
N ALA A 146 13.23 -8.89 8.37
CA ALA A 146 12.82 -9.77 9.46
C ALA A 146 12.59 -9.02 10.79
N ASN A 147 13.28 -7.90 10.98
CA ASN A 147 13.24 -7.11 12.22
C ASN A 147 12.38 -5.83 12.08
N ALA A 148 11.73 -5.61 10.93
CA ALA A 148 10.94 -4.40 10.72
C ALA A 148 9.74 -4.36 11.64
N GLN A 149 9.52 -3.20 12.28
CA GLN A 149 8.32 -2.89 13.06
C GLN A 149 7.36 -1.99 12.28
N TYR A 150 7.80 -1.47 11.13
CA TYR A 150 7.06 -0.54 10.29
C TYR A 150 6.77 -1.17 8.94
N PHE A 151 5.56 -0.91 8.45
CA PHE A 151 5.08 -1.44 7.19
C PHE A 151 4.36 -0.36 6.40
N VAL A 152 4.82 -0.10 5.16
CA VAL A 152 4.21 0.88 4.25
C VAL A 152 3.54 0.14 3.11
N PHE A 153 2.32 0.53 2.76
CA PHE A 153 1.58 -0.12 1.70
C PHE A 153 0.69 0.85 0.94
N GLU A 154 0.40 0.49 -0.28
CA GLU A 154 -0.55 1.21 -1.13
C GLU A 154 -1.95 0.64 -0.92
N ALA A 155 -2.93 1.52 -0.67
CA ALA A 155 -4.31 1.14 -0.39
C ALA A 155 -5.20 1.46 -1.61
N ASP A 156 -5.73 0.43 -2.24
CA ASP A 156 -6.50 0.54 -3.48
C ASP A 156 -8.00 0.66 -3.20
N GLU A 157 -8.62 1.70 -3.77
CA GLU A 157 -10.07 1.97 -3.67
C GLU A 157 -10.92 1.10 -4.59
N TYR A 158 -10.34 0.58 -5.67
CA TYR A 158 -11.08 -0.22 -6.65
C TYR A 158 -11.74 -1.41 -5.98
N GLU A 159 -13.03 -1.63 -6.25
CA GLU A 159 -13.86 -2.65 -5.61
C GLU A 159 -13.77 -2.62 -4.08
N ARG A 160 -13.43 -1.47 -3.51
CA ARG A 160 -13.25 -1.26 -2.06
C ARG A 160 -12.23 -2.22 -1.43
N HIS A 161 -11.17 -2.56 -2.18
CA HIS A 161 -10.13 -3.48 -1.71
C HIS A 161 -9.45 -3.04 -0.41
N PHE A 162 -9.44 -1.74 -0.13
CA PHE A 162 -8.83 -1.20 1.09
C PHE A 162 -9.70 -1.34 2.36
N MET A 163 -10.93 -1.86 2.23
CA MET A 163 -11.84 -1.98 3.39
C MET A 163 -11.33 -2.93 4.50
N PRO A 164 -10.54 -3.98 4.24
CA PRO A 164 -9.94 -4.76 5.32
C PRO A 164 -8.82 -4.05 6.09
N TYR A 165 -8.37 -2.88 5.65
CA TYR A 165 -7.18 -2.23 6.19
C TYR A 165 -7.48 -1.31 7.35
N HIS A 166 -6.70 -1.43 8.42
CA HIS A 166 -6.77 -0.59 9.62
C HIS A 166 -5.38 0.01 9.92
N PRO A 167 -4.88 0.90 9.04
CA PRO A 167 -3.52 1.42 9.23
C PRO A 167 -3.42 2.34 10.44
N ALA A 168 -2.24 2.38 11.04
CA ALA A 168 -1.96 3.34 12.10
C ALA A 168 -2.03 4.77 11.56
N TYR A 169 -1.40 5.00 10.41
CA TYR A 169 -1.38 6.28 9.72
C TYR A 169 -1.74 6.09 8.25
N SER A 170 -2.40 7.07 7.66
CA SER A 170 -2.64 7.04 6.21
C SER A 170 -2.59 8.43 5.60
N ILE A 171 -2.14 8.45 4.34
CA ILE A 171 -2.24 9.60 3.45
C ILE A 171 -3.36 9.31 2.46
N ILE A 172 -4.22 10.29 2.19
CA ILE A 172 -5.16 10.26 1.06
C ILE A 172 -4.81 11.44 0.15
N THR A 173 -4.30 11.15 -1.04
CA THR A 173 -3.74 12.16 -1.94
C THR A 173 -4.81 12.99 -2.65
N ASN A 174 -5.88 12.38 -3.07
CA ASN A 174 -7.00 13.02 -3.77
C ASN A 174 -8.17 12.06 -3.90
N ILE A 175 -9.36 12.60 -4.15
CA ILE A 175 -10.55 11.84 -4.51
C ILE A 175 -11.00 12.31 -5.89
N ASP A 176 -11.19 11.36 -6.80
CA ASP A 176 -11.66 11.61 -8.14
C ASP A 176 -12.57 10.48 -8.60
N PHE A 177 -13.48 10.76 -9.54
CA PHE A 177 -14.32 9.72 -10.11
C PHE A 177 -13.55 8.93 -11.16
N ASP A 178 -12.89 7.88 -10.68
CA ASP A 178 -12.17 6.92 -11.49
C ASP A 178 -12.84 5.55 -11.36
N HIS A 179 -12.47 4.59 -12.21
CA HIS A 179 -13.07 3.24 -12.23
C HIS A 179 -14.60 3.26 -12.38
N PRO A 180 -15.15 3.86 -13.47
CA PRO A 180 -16.60 3.96 -13.67
C PRO A 180 -17.29 2.60 -13.89
N ASP A 181 -16.52 1.54 -14.12
CA ASP A 181 -17.01 0.16 -14.16
C ASP A 181 -17.46 -0.34 -12.78
N TYR A 182 -16.98 0.28 -11.70
CA TYR A 182 -17.33 -0.09 -10.33
C TYR A 182 -18.08 1.02 -9.59
N PHE A 183 -17.51 2.24 -9.54
CA PHE A 183 -18.16 3.37 -8.86
C PHE A 183 -19.22 4.02 -9.74
N THR A 184 -20.36 4.34 -9.17
CA THR A 184 -21.52 4.92 -9.88
C THR A 184 -21.49 6.45 -9.93
N SER A 185 -20.77 7.10 -9.02
CA SER A 185 -20.70 8.55 -8.90
C SER A 185 -19.51 8.97 -8.05
N ILE A 186 -19.21 10.28 -8.04
CA ILE A 186 -18.23 10.84 -7.11
C ILE A 186 -18.64 10.66 -5.64
N ASP A 187 -19.92 10.68 -5.35
CA ASP A 187 -20.44 10.44 -4.00
C ASP A 187 -20.18 9.01 -3.55
N ASP A 188 -20.28 8.04 -4.46
CA ASP A 188 -19.95 6.65 -4.20
C ASP A 188 -18.44 6.48 -3.91
N VAL A 189 -17.60 7.14 -4.71
CA VAL A 189 -16.15 7.18 -4.46
C VAL A 189 -15.83 7.80 -3.10
N PHE A 190 -16.44 8.96 -2.81
CA PHE A 190 -16.27 9.63 -1.52
C PHE A 190 -16.66 8.72 -0.35
N SER A 191 -17.79 8.03 -0.46
CA SER A 191 -18.26 7.09 0.56
C SER A 191 -17.22 6.00 0.86
N ALA A 192 -16.58 5.46 -0.19
CA ALA A 192 -15.53 4.44 -0.02
C ALA A 192 -14.33 5.01 0.74
N PHE A 193 -13.83 6.19 0.35
CA PHE A 193 -12.71 6.84 1.04
C PHE A 193 -13.05 7.24 2.47
N ASP A 194 -14.28 7.69 2.71
CA ASP A 194 -14.73 8.08 4.05
C ASP A 194 -14.79 6.85 4.98
N ASP A 195 -15.30 5.74 4.48
CA ASP A 195 -15.32 4.48 5.23
C ASP A 195 -13.89 4.00 5.56
N TYR A 196 -12.97 4.08 4.59
CA TYR A 196 -11.56 3.76 4.81
C TYR A 196 -10.94 4.70 5.85
N ALA A 197 -11.19 6.00 5.74
CA ALA A 197 -10.65 7.01 6.65
C ALA A 197 -11.04 6.76 8.11
N LYS A 198 -12.26 6.26 8.35
CA LYS A 198 -12.72 5.92 9.70
C LYS A 198 -11.95 4.76 10.32
N GLN A 199 -11.27 3.95 9.53
CA GLN A 199 -10.49 2.80 9.98
C GLN A 199 -9.04 3.15 10.32
N VAL A 200 -8.58 4.35 9.99
CA VAL A 200 -7.26 4.86 10.36
C VAL A 200 -7.22 5.11 11.86
N GLN A 201 -6.13 4.70 12.52
CA GLN A 201 -6.10 4.62 13.98
C GLN A 201 -5.45 5.82 14.67
N LYS A 202 -4.35 6.35 14.12
CA LYS A 202 -3.52 7.34 14.82
C LYS A 202 -3.38 8.69 14.12
N GLY A 203 -3.48 8.74 12.81
CA GLY A 203 -3.37 10.00 12.07
C GLY A 203 -3.69 9.84 10.60
N LEU A 204 -4.49 10.76 10.09
CA LEU A 204 -4.91 10.81 8.70
C LEU A 204 -4.43 12.12 8.09
N PHE A 205 -3.76 12.04 6.94
CA PHE A 205 -3.18 13.18 6.23
C PHE A 205 -3.86 13.32 4.88
N VAL A 206 -4.53 14.43 4.66
CA VAL A 206 -5.33 14.64 3.44
C VAL A 206 -4.98 15.97 2.78
N TYR A 207 -5.04 16.01 1.45
CA TYR A 207 -4.80 17.22 0.69
C TYR A 207 -5.88 18.27 0.99
N GLY A 208 -5.48 19.40 1.54
CA GLY A 208 -6.38 20.40 2.09
C GLY A 208 -7.16 21.22 1.07
N GLU A 209 -6.68 21.31 -0.18
CA GLU A 209 -7.35 22.06 -1.25
C GLU A 209 -8.34 21.19 -2.05
N ASP A 210 -8.43 19.90 -1.75
CA ASP A 210 -9.47 19.03 -2.30
C ASP A 210 -10.75 19.22 -1.48
N SER A 211 -11.80 19.75 -2.11
CA SER A 211 -13.07 20.05 -1.44
C SER A 211 -13.76 18.79 -0.88
N ASN A 212 -13.55 17.63 -1.53
CA ASN A 212 -14.09 16.36 -1.04
C ASN A 212 -13.32 15.89 0.20
N LEU A 213 -11.99 16.01 0.19
CA LEU A 213 -11.16 15.62 1.33
C LEU A 213 -11.38 16.52 2.55
N ARG A 214 -11.82 17.78 2.37
CA ARG A 214 -12.22 18.64 3.49
C ARG A 214 -13.45 18.12 4.23
N LYS A 215 -14.26 17.28 3.59
CA LYS A 215 -15.47 16.67 4.18
C LYS A 215 -15.19 15.29 4.78
N ILE A 216 -14.00 14.75 4.59
CA ILE A 216 -13.65 13.41 5.08
C ILE A 216 -13.76 13.37 6.60
N THR A 217 -14.19 12.22 7.14
CA THR A 217 -14.29 12.00 8.57
C THR A 217 -13.40 10.84 8.99
N SER A 218 -12.94 10.86 10.23
CA SER A 218 -12.10 9.79 10.77
C SER A 218 -12.23 9.77 12.29
N ASN A 219 -11.93 8.61 12.88
CA ASN A 219 -11.78 8.47 14.33
C ASN A 219 -10.40 8.92 14.80
N ALA A 220 -9.45 9.07 13.88
CA ALA A 220 -8.10 9.58 14.15
C ALA A 220 -8.05 11.09 13.90
N PRO A 221 -7.05 11.81 14.46
CA PRO A 221 -6.80 13.20 14.09
C PRO A 221 -6.57 13.35 12.58
N ILE A 222 -7.15 14.38 12.00
CA ILE A 222 -7.01 14.70 10.58
C ILE A 222 -6.09 15.91 10.46
N TYR A 223 -5.05 15.76 9.61
CA TYR A 223 -4.09 16.80 9.28
C TYR A 223 -4.20 17.14 7.80
N TYR A 224 -4.40 18.43 7.51
CA TYR A 224 -4.46 18.92 6.14
C TYR A 224 -3.08 19.36 5.68
N TYR A 225 -2.69 18.98 4.48
CA TYR A 225 -1.44 19.44 3.86
C TYR A 225 -1.73 20.07 2.51
N GLY A 226 -0.92 21.02 2.12
CA GLY A 226 -1.08 21.71 0.86
C GLY A 226 -0.23 22.97 0.77
N PHE A 227 -0.74 23.94 0.02
CA PHE A 227 -0.05 25.20 -0.25
C PHE A 227 -0.70 26.42 0.41
N GLU A 228 -1.78 26.22 1.17
CA GLU A 228 -2.58 27.30 1.71
C GLU A 228 -2.35 27.49 3.21
N GLU A 229 -2.58 28.73 3.70
CA GLU A 229 -2.36 29.08 5.10
C GLU A 229 -3.25 28.29 6.09
N ASN A 230 -4.39 27.81 5.64
CA ASN A 230 -5.29 26.99 6.47
C ASN A 230 -4.94 25.51 6.48
N ASP A 231 -3.84 25.11 5.84
CA ASP A 231 -3.31 23.75 5.96
C ASP A 231 -2.48 23.62 7.24
N ASP A 232 -2.55 22.45 7.87
CA ASP A 232 -1.73 22.14 9.05
C ASP A 232 -0.25 22.03 8.69
N PHE A 233 0.04 21.55 7.48
CA PHE A 233 1.38 21.47 6.90
C PHE A 233 1.34 22.17 5.55
N MET A 234 1.98 23.33 5.45
CA MET A 234 1.96 24.16 4.26
C MET A 234 3.31 24.18 3.59
N ALA A 235 3.37 23.79 2.31
CA ALA A 235 4.54 23.98 1.49
C ALA A 235 4.62 25.43 1.06
N THR A 236 5.78 26.06 1.23
CA THR A 236 5.98 27.47 0.94
C THR A 236 7.42 27.72 0.47
N ASP A 237 7.70 28.95 0.02
CA ASP A 237 9.03 29.36 -0.45
C ASP A 237 9.61 28.41 -1.49
N ILE A 238 8.80 28.08 -2.49
CA ILE A 238 9.16 27.14 -3.55
C ILE A 238 10.14 27.81 -4.50
N ILE A 239 11.32 27.23 -4.65
CA ILE A 239 12.39 27.72 -5.52
C ILE A 239 12.80 26.61 -6.48
N ARG A 240 12.75 26.92 -7.78
CA ARG A 240 13.22 26.01 -8.81
C ARG A 240 14.74 26.03 -8.86
N THR A 241 15.37 24.86 -8.89
CA THR A 241 16.83 24.69 -8.99
C THR A 241 17.19 23.94 -10.27
N THR A 242 18.49 23.75 -10.53
CA THR A 242 18.96 22.96 -11.68
C THR A 242 18.65 21.47 -11.56
N THR A 243 18.40 20.97 -10.35
CA THR A 243 18.17 19.55 -10.08
C THR A 243 16.76 19.23 -9.60
N GLY A 244 15.90 20.23 -9.45
CA GLY A 244 14.53 20.03 -8.98
C GLY A 244 13.94 21.27 -8.32
N SER A 245 13.33 21.09 -7.17
CA SER A 245 12.68 22.16 -6.43
C SER A 245 13.08 22.11 -4.95
N ASN A 246 13.38 23.30 -4.39
CA ASN A 246 13.52 23.47 -2.95
C ASN A 246 12.26 24.14 -2.41
N PHE A 247 11.86 23.74 -1.21
CA PHE A 247 10.69 24.33 -0.56
C PHE A 247 10.82 24.19 0.95
N LYS A 248 10.05 25.01 1.66
CA LYS A 248 9.95 24.91 3.12
C LYS A 248 8.57 24.38 3.49
N VAL A 249 8.47 23.77 4.66
CA VAL A 249 7.19 23.36 5.22
C VAL A 249 6.95 24.11 6.52
N LYS A 250 5.77 24.70 6.62
CA LYS A 250 5.31 25.43 7.80
C LYS A 250 4.26 24.63 8.54
N HIS A 251 4.42 24.52 9.85
CA HIS A 251 3.48 23.84 10.74
C HIS A 251 3.38 24.62 12.04
N ASP A 252 2.14 24.84 12.52
CA ASP A 252 1.86 25.64 13.73
C ASP A 252 2.56 27.03 13.72
N GLY A 253 2.57 27.67 12.55
CA GLY A 253 3.14 28.97 12.39
C GLY A 253 4.67 29.01 12.29
N GLN A 254 5.35 27.87 12.29
CA GLN A 254 6.81 27.77 12.25
C GLN A 254 7.30 26.92 11.07
N ILE A 255 8.42 27.31 10.49
CA ILE A 255 9.10 26.50 9.49
C ILE A 255 9.75 25.30 10.18
N ILE A 256 9.33 24.09 9.82
CA ILE A 256 9.86 22.85 10.41
C ILE A 256 11.05 22.29 9.62
N GLY A 257 11.29 22.77 8.41
CA GLY A 257 12.43 22.35 7.62
C GLY A 257 12.42 22.89 6.21
N GLU A 258 13.55 22.75 5.55
CA GLU A 258 13.73 23.04 4.11
C GLU A 258 14.06 21.70 3.42
N PHE A 259 13.44 21.46 2.27
CA PHE A 259 13.50 20.16 1.60
C PHE A 259 13.77 20.33 0.12
N HIS A 260 14.31 19.30 -0.49
CA HIS A 260 14.57 19.23 -1.92
C HIS A 260 13.89 17.99 -2.52
N VAL A 261 13.22 18.16 -3.66
CA VAL A 261 12.72 17.06 -4.48
C VAL A 261 13.38 17.15 -5.87
N PRO A 262 13.85 16.04 -6.44
CA PRO A 262 14.49 16.02 -7.76
C PRO A 262 13.45 16.04 -8.90
N ALA A 263 12.50 16.98 -8.83
CA ALA A 263 11.40 17.12 -9.77
C ALA A 263 10.85 18.55 -9.73
N TYR A 264 10.18 18.96 -10.80
CA TYR A 264 9.73 20.36 -10.96
C TYR A 264 8.22 20.55 -10.77
N GLY A 265 7.40 19.52 -10.94
CA GLY A 265 5.96 19.64 -10.86
C GLY A 265 5.46 19.91 -9.43
N ARG A 266 4.40 20.73 -9.31
CA ARG A 266 3.77 21.02 -8.00
C ARG A 266 3.28 19.76 -7.30
N HIS A 267 2.80 18.76 -8.06
CA HIS A 267 2.33 17.48 -7.50
C HIS A 267 3.45 16.73 -6.76
N ASN A 268 4.69 16.86 -7.19
CA ASN A 268 5.84 16.25 -6.51
C ASN A 268 6.11 16.90 -5.16
N ILE A 269 5.99 18.23 -5.10
CA ILE A 269 6.12 19.00 -3.86
C ILE A 269 4.97 18.62 -2.90
N LEU A 270 3.76 18.49 -3.44
CA LEU A 270 2.58 18.11 -2.68
C LEU A 270 2.73 16.72 -2.06
N ASN A 271 3.17 15.74 -2.86
CA ASN A 271 3.42 14.39 -2.38
C ASN A 271 4.52 14.37 -1.29
N ALA A 272 5.58 15.14 -1.48
CA ALA A 272 6.65 15.26 -0.50
C ALA A 272 6.14 15.90 0.80
N THR A 273 5.28 16.91 0.71
CA THR A 273 4.68 17.56 1.88
C THR A 273 3.83 16.58 2.68
N ALA A 274 3.04 15.74 2.00
CA ALA A 274 2.27 14.68 2.66
C ALA A 274 3.17 13.72 3.44
N VAL A 275 4.27 13.27 2.82
CA VAL A 275 5.24 12.38 3.47
C VAL A 275 5.91 13.04 4.67
N ILE A 276 6.32 14.31 4.53
CA ILE A 276 6.93 15.08 5.62
C ILE A 276 5.96 15.21 6.80
N ALA A 277 4.71 15.56 6.53
CA ALA A 277 3.67 15.66 7.56
C ALA A 277 3.49 14.34 8.30
N ASN A 278 3.39 13.24 7.56
CA ASN A 278 3.21 11.92 8.13
C ASN A 278 4.40 11.53 9.02
N LEU A 279 5.62 11.72 8.54
CA LEU A 279 6.82 11.41 9.32
C LEU A 279 6.99 12.30 10.54
N TYR A 280 6.59 13.55 10.43
CA TYR A 280 6.67 14.51 11.55
C TYR A 280 5.76 14.12 12.71
N VAL A 281 4.54 13.66 12.42
CA VAL A 281 3.55 13.27 13.44
C VAL A 281 3.83 11.87 13.98
N ALA A 282 4.30 10.96 13.14
CA ALA A 282 4.54 9.57 13.52
C ALA A 282 5.72 9.39 14.50
#